data_818992ef43c3f9a7e2f888c86fb8777f
#
_entry.id   818992ef43c3f9a7e2f888c86fb8777f
#
_cell.length_a   1.000
_cell.length_b   1.000
_cell.length_c   1.000
_cell.angle_alpha   90.00
_cell.angle_beta   90.00
_cell.angle_gamma   90.00
#
_symmetry.space_group_name_H-M   'P 1'
#
loop_
_entity.id
_entity.type
_entity.pdbx_description
1 polymer ?
#
loop_
_entity_poly.entity_id
_entity_poly.type
_entity_poly.pdbx_seq_one_letter_code
_entity_poly.pdbx_strand_id
1 'polypeptide(L)'
;LPLNTLVIISGKINYFKKKYQITNPAYVVPINKEDYVNKIIPKYSLTEGLTEKIYRKLIDQVLKNITDFKEWHNDEILKKIGNVSWFKSIFNLHQNKENNFNSKFYRRLAYDEILANLLVLSRVRKRIKKFKKDKKIFDNYLTKKIINNFNFKLTKNQIEIINEINIDLESGCKMFRLLQGDVGSGKTIVSFLAAANVIRSKWQVALMAPTEILAKQHYDLAMKIFKSTDVTIKFLTGKSDHKEKKLIQENLKNGKINFLIGTHALF
;
A
#
# COMPACT_ATOMS: atom_id res chain seq x y z
N LEU A 1 20.80 12.26 45.47
CA LEU A 1 20.42 11.12 46.33
C LEU A 1 21.26 11.23 47.61
N PRO A 2 20.66 10.94 48.79
CA PRO A 2 21.44 10.93 50.04
C PRO A 2 22.52 9.81 49.97
N LEU A 3 23.67 10.08 50.59
CA LEU A 3 24.74 9.08 50.72
C LEU A 3 24.25 7.88 51.57
N ASN A 4 24.71 6.71 51.25
CA ASN A 4 24.39 5.45 51.99
C ASN A 4 22.91 5.06 51.97
N THR A 5 22.16 5.41 50.92
CA THR A 5 20.78 4.95 50.74
C THR A 5 20.68 3.90 49.62
N LEU A 6 19.89 2.87 49.84
CA LEU A 6 19.57 1.88 48.82
C LEU A 6 18.65 2.49 47.75
N VAL A 7 19.02 2.30 46.50
CA VAL A 7 18.29 2.83 45.34
C VAL A 7 18.08 1.72 44.31
N ILE A 8 16.99 1.83 43.58
CA ILE A 8 16.71 0.99 42.41
C ILE A 8 17.15 1.75 41.17
N ILE A 9 17.96 1.12 40.34
CA ILE A 9 18.49 1.70 39.12
C ILE A 9 17.97 0.87 37.94
N SER A 10 17.34 1.52 36.97
CA SER A 10 16.94 0.92 35.71
C SER A 10 17.69 1.54 34.55
N GLY A 11 18.34 0.73 33.71
CA GLY A 11 19.13 1.22 32.60
C GLY A 11 19.83 0.09 31.85
N LYS A 12 20.48 0.42 30.74
CA LYS A 12 21.26 -0.53 29.95
C LYS A 12 22.63 -0.75 30.61
N ILE A 13 22.92 -2.00 30.94
CA ILE A 13 24.22 -2.40 31.46
C ILE A 13 25.22 -2.46 30.30
N ASN A 14 26.34 -1.78 30.44
CA ASN A 14 27.49 -1.81 29.55
C ASN A 14 28.70 -2.41 30.28
N TYR A 15 29.54 -3.17 29.55
CA TYR A 15 30.79 -3.69 30.08
C TYR A 15 31.94 -2.88 29.49
N PHE A 16 32.66 -2.16 30.38
CA PHE A 16 33.78 -1.31 29.99
C PHE A 16 34.93 -1.43 31.00
N LYS A 17 36.15 -1.54 30.50
CA LYS A 17 37.39 -1.69 31.35
C LYS A 17 37.25 -2.76 32.44
N LYS A 18 36.74 -3.95 32.09
CA LYS A 18 36.51 -5.09 32.99
C LYS A 18 35.51 -4.84 34.14
N LYS A 19 34.65 -3.82 34.03
CA LYS A 19 33.61 -3.51 35.03
C LYS A 19 32.25 -3.32 34.34
N TYR A 20 31.18 -3.75 34.99
CA TYR A 20 29.81 -3.42 34.58
C TYR A 20 29.47 -2.00 35.03
N GLN A 21 28.86 -1.22 34.13
CA GLN A 21 28.43 0.12 34.41
C GLN A 21 27.12 0.46 33.73
N ILE A 22 26.34 1.36 34.32
CA ILE A 22 25.16 1.97 33.71
C ILE A 22 25.47 3.45 33.52
N THR A 23 25.74 3.89 32.30
CA THR A 23 26.16 5.24 31.99
C THR A 23 25.03 6.25 32.00
N ASN A 24 23.84 5.85 31.53
CA ASN A 24 22.63 6.69 31.45
C ASN A 24 21.43 5.92 31.98
N PRO A 25 21.23 5.84 33.30
CA PRO A 25 20.08 5.17 33.86
C PRO A 25 18.79 5.90 33.50
N ALA A 26 17.77 5.14 33.03
CA ALA A 26 16.45 5.67 32.75
C ALA A 26 15.75 6.13 34.06
N TYR A 27 15.97 5.38 35.13
CA TYR A 27 15.41 5.66 36.45
C TYR A 27 16.45 5.38 37.54
N VAL A 28 16.48 6.29 38.53
CA VAL A 28 17.18 6.09 39.81
C VAL A 28 16.20 6.53 40.88
N VAL A 29 15.65 5.60 41.64
CA VAL A 29 14.59 5.86 42.63
C VAL A 29 14.90 5.17 43.95
N PRO A 30 14.46 5.74 45.09
CA PRO A 30 14.52 5.03 46.37
C PRO A 30 13.71 3.75 46.35
N ILE A 31 14.07 2.78 47.22
CA ILE A 31 13.41 1.46 47.29
C ILE A 31 11.89 1.56 47.49
N ASN A 32 11.42 2.52 48.25
CA ASN A 32 9.99 2.71 48.49
C ASN A 32 9.19 3.16 47.21
N LYS A 33 9.86 3.37 46.09
CA LYS A 33 9.27 3.72 44.79
C LYS A 33 9.52 2.64 43.73
N GLU A 34 9.70 1.39 44.13
CA GLU A 34 9.88 0.25 43.23
C GLU A 34 8.78 0.14 42.19
N ASP A 35 7.54 0.34 42.57
CA ASP A 35 6.39 0.33 41.64
C ASP A 35 6.50 1.32 40.49
N TYR A 36 7.37 2.33 40.63
CA TYR A 36 7.58 3.31 39.57
C TYR A 36 8.46 2.78 38.45
N VAL A 37 9.33 1.82 38.76
CA VAL A 37 10.28 1.22 37.85
C VAL A 37 9.73 -0.08 37.25
N ASN A 38 8.94 -0.83 38.00
CA ASN A 38 8.33 -2.10 37.59
C ASN A 38 7.05 -1.95 36.72
N LYS A 39 6.77 -0.76 36.21
CA LYS A 39 5.64 -0.53 35.29
C LYS A 39 5.99 -0.91 33.87
N ILE A 40 5.10 -1.62 33.20
CA ILE A 40 5.15 -1.75 31.75
C ILE A 40 4.88 -0.38 31.13
N ILE A 41 5.84 0.14 30.38
CA ILE A 41 5.79 1.49 29.83
C ILE A 41 5.67 1.37 28.31
N PRO A 42 4.69 2.05 27.68
CA PRO A 42 4.59 2.06 26.22
C PRO A 42 5.84 2.70 25.60
N LYS A 43 6.37 2.04 24.58
CA LYS A 43 7.50 2.53 23.79
C LYS A 43 6.98 3.18 22.52
N TYR A 44 7.43 4.39 22.24
CA TYR A 44 7.04 5.15 21.06
C TYR A 44 8.23 5.30 20.11
N SER A 45 7.93 5.32 18.80
CA SER A 45 8.90 5.73 17.79
C SER A 45 9.07 7.25 17.89
N LEU A 46 10.30 7.71 18.09
CA LEU A 46 10.62 9.12 18.31
C LEU A 46 11.38 9.68 17.11
N THR A 47 11.27 10.99 16.91
CA THR A 47 12.08 11.77 15.98
C THR A 47 13.19 12.48 16.73
N GLU A 48 14.22 12.93 16.02
CA GLU A 48 15.34 13.68 16.60
C GLU A 48 14.83 14.92 17.38
N GLY A 49 15.41 15.15 18.55
CA GLY A 49 15.03 16.25 19.43
C GLY A 49 13.90 15.96 20.43
N LEU A 50 13.19 14.82 20.32
CA LEU A 50 12.17 14.41 21.27
C LEU A 50 12.64 13.29 22.19
N THR A 51 12.53 13.51 23.51
CA THR A 51 12.80 12.45 24.49
C THR A 51 11.53 11.68 24.81
N GLU A 52 11.68 10.38 25.12
CA GLU A 52 10.57 9.50 25.46
C GLU A 52 9.74 10.03 26.65
N LYS A 53 10.42 10.66 27.61
CA LYS A 53 9.78 11.28 28.80
C LYS A 53 8.86 12.45 28.41
N ILE A 54 9.31 13.32 27.52
CA ILE A 54 8.53 14.46 27.03
C ILE A 54 7.33 13.94 26.24
N TYR A 55 7.56 12.97 25.34
CA TYR A 55 6.51 12.42 24.51
C TYR A 55 5.40 11.76 25.33
N ARG A 56 5.75 10.94 26.33
CA ARG A 56 4.77 10.35 27.26
C ARG A 56 3.95 11.41 27.99
N LYS A 57 4.62 12.48 28.49
CA LYS A 57 3.90 13.57 29.16
C LYS A 57 2.88 14.24 28.24
N LEU A 58 3.23 14.44 26.99
CA LEU A 58 2.31 14.98 25.97
C LEU A 58 1.13 14.04 25.71
N ILE A 59 1.40 12.76 25.54
CA ILE A 59 0.33 11.75 25.37
C ILE A 59 -0.60 11.73 26.58
N ASP A 60 -0.08 11.75 27.81
CA ASP A 60 -0.91 11.78 29.02
C ASP A 60 -1.78 13.05 29.09
N GLN A 61 -1.26 14.19 28.67
CA GLN A 61 -2.04 15.44 28.59
C GLN A 61 -3.14 15.35 27.54
N VAL A 62 -2.84 14.80 26.35
CA VAL A 62 -3.83 14.60 25.28
C VAL A 62 -4.92 13.65 25.74
N LEU A 63 -4.57 12.50 26.31
CA LEU A 63 -5.53 11.50 26.79
C LEU A 63 -6.49 12.03 27.85
N LYS A 64 -6.04 12.98 28.70
CA LYS A 64 -6.89 13.63 29.70
C LYS A 64 -7.91 14.60 29.10
N ASN A 65 -7.60 15.15 27.92
CA ASN A 65 -8.42 16.17 27.26
C ASN A 65 -9.24 15.63 26.09
N ILE A 66 -9.06 14.37 25.71
CA ILE A 66 -9.88 13.75 24.66
C ILE A 66 -11.28 13.48 25.23
N THR A 67 -12.27 13.98 24.51
CA THR A 67 -13.68 13.63 24.77
C THR A 67 -14.07 12.35 24.03
N ASP A 68 -14.92 11.53 24.61
CA ASP A 68 -15.44 10.34 23.93
C ASP A 68 -16.34 10.77 22.76
N PHE A 69 -16.24 10.07 21.64
CA PHE A 69 -17.09 10.29 20.48
C PHE A 69 -18.37 9.48 20.60
N LYS A 70 -19.45 10.00 20.01
CA LYS A 70 -20.65 9.20 19.82
C LYS A 70 -20.31 7.94 19.02
N GLU A 71 -20.76 6.79 19.50
CA GLU A 71 -20.50 5.52 18.83
C GLU A 71 -21.09 5.50 17.41
N TRP A 72 -20.28 5.07 16.45
CA TRP A 72 -20.63 5.02 15.02
C TRP A 72 -20.92 3.61 14.52
N HIS A 73 -20.66 2.59 15.33
CA HIS A 73 -21.01 1.21 15.01
C HIS A 73 -22.36 0.85 15.60
N ASN A 74 -23.06 -0.08 14.95
CA ASN A 74 -24.25 -0.69 15.51
C ASN A 74 -23.87 -1.75 16.56
N ASP A 75 -24.83 -2.14 17.38
CA ASP A 75 -24.63 -3.07 18.50
C ASP A 75 -24.12 -4.45 18.04
N GLU A 76 -24.53 -4.90 16.87
CA GLU A 76 -24.12 -6.19 16.32
C GLU A 76 -22.60 -6.20 16.01
N ILE A 77 -22.11 -5.13 15.39
CA ILE A 77 -20.67 -4.96 15.11
C ILE A 77 -19.90 -4.81 16.41
N LEU A 78 -20.39 -3.97 17.34
CA LEU A 78 -19.75 -3.76 18.63
C LEU A 78 -19.54 -5.07 19.41
N LYS A 79 -20.53 -5.94 19.45
CA LYS A 79 -20.39 -7.26 20.07
C LYS A 79 -19.28 -8.09 19.47
N LYS A 80 -19.10 -8.05 18.13
CA LYS A 80 -18.06 -8.79 17.41
C LYS A 80 -16.66 -8.25 17.65
N ILE A 81 -16.50 -6.94 17.83
CA ILE A 81 -15.18 -6.28 17.97
C ILE A 81 -14.76 -6.05 19.43
N GLY A 82 -15.54 -6.51 20.40
CA GLY A 82 -15.16 -6.50 21.81
C GLY A 82 -16.01 -5.62 22.73
N ASN A 83 -17.06 -4.99 22.21
CA ASN A 83 -18.03 -4.15 22.95
C ASN A 83 -17.36 -3.08 23.83
N VAL A 84 -16.43 -2.33 23.25
CA VAL A 84 -15.70 -1.25 23.92
C VAL A 84 -15.73 0.02 23.08
N SER A 85 -15.80 1.20 23.73
CA SER A 85 -15.75 2.47 23.03
C SER A 85 -14.35 2.75 22.46
N TRP A 86 -14.28 3.61 21.45
CA TRP A 86 -13.04 4.04 20.84
C TRP A 86 -12.08 4.67 21.86
N PHE A 87 -12.59 5.60 22.68
CA PHE A 87 -11.80 6.27 23.71
C PHE A 87 -11.22 5.27 24.72
N LYS A 88 -12.05 4.35 25.23
CA LYS A 88 -11.60 3.33 26.16
C LYS A 88 -10.52 2.44 25.56
N SER A 89 -10.59 2.18 24.27
CA SER A 89 -9.60 1.38 23.55
C SER A 89 -8.26 2.11 23.44
N ILE A 90 -8.25 3.37 22.99
CA ILE A 90 -7.04 4.18 22.94
C ILE A 90 -6.41 4.33 24.32
N PHE A 91 -7.23 4.71 25.32
CA PHE A 91 -6.75 4.93 26.68
C PHE A 91 -6.07 3.69 27.26
N ASN A 92 -6.68 2.49 27.11
CA ASN A 92 -6.10 1.26 27.63
C ASN A 92 -4.82 0.85 26.90
N LEU A 93 -4.73 1.03 25.59
CA LEU A 93 -3.51 0.72 24.84
C LEU A 93 -2.35 1.65 25.21
N HIS A 94 -2.61 2.92 25.47
CA HIS A 94 -1.58 3.85 25.93
C HIS A 94 -1.18 3.63 27.39
N GLN A 95 -2.07 3.10 28.25
CA GLN A 95 -1.74 2.73 29.62
C GLN A 95 -1.12 1.33 29.75
N ASN A 96 -1.07 0.57 28.68
CA ASN A 96 -0.42 -0.73 28.58
C ASN A 96 -0.87 -1.76 29.64
N LYS A 97 -2.14 -1.73 29.99
CA LYS A 97 -2.72 -2.66 30.97
C LYS A 97 -2.87 -4.08 30.42
N GLU A 98 -2.96 -4.23 29.11
CA GLU A 98 -3.07 -5.51 28.41
C GLU A 98 -2.12 -5.53 27.21
N ASN A 99 -1.03 -6.30 27.32
CA ASN A 99 0.02 -6.41 26.30
C ASN A 99 -0.29 -7.52 25.28
N ASN A 100 -1.54 -7.62 24.82
CA ASN A 100 -1.95 -8.68 23.90
C ASN A 100 -2.55 -8.07 22.63
N PHE A 101 -1.96 -8.41 21.45
CA PHE A 101 -2.54 -8.06 20.15
C PHE A 101 -3.95 -8.63 19.93
N ASN A 102 -4.33 -9.64 20.71
CA ASN A 102 -5.70 -10.20 20.71
C ASN A 102 -6.64 -9.49 21.68
N SER A 103 -6.20 -8.41 22.36
CA SER A 103 -7.07 -7.69 23.28
C SER A 103 -8.25 -7.08 22.54
N LYS A 104 -9.38 -6.96 23.23
CA LYS A 104 -10.59 -6.30 22.69
C LYS A 104 -10.33 -4.84 22.29
N PHE A 105 -9.42 -4.17 22.97
CA PHE A 105 -9.04 -2.78 22.68
C PHE A 105 -8.27 -2.66 21.36
N TYR A 106 -7.30 -3.55 21.13
CA TYR A 106 -6.57 -3.61 19.86
C TYR A 106 -7.51 -3.98 18.70
N ARG A 107 -8.36 -5.00 18.89
CA ARG A 107 -9.34 -5.43 17.88
C ARG A 107 -10.28 -4.30 17.47
N ARG A 108 -10.75 -3.50 18.44
CA ARG A 108 -11.58 -2.33 18.17
C ARG A 108 -10.88 -1.34 17.25
N LEU A 109 -9.68 -0.88 17.60
CA LEU A 109 -8.95 0.12 16.82
C LEU A 109 -8.51 -0.42 15.44
N ALA A 110 -8.08 -1.69 15.38
CA ALA A 110 -7.74 -2.32 14.12
C ALA A 110 -8.95 -2.39 13.16
N TYR A 111 -10.12 -2.70 13.69
CA TYR A 111 -11.36 -2.70 12.91
C TYR A 111 -11.69 -1.29 12.37
N ASP A 112 -11.62 -0.29 13.23
CA ASP A 112 -11.89 1.11 12.84
C ASP A 112 -10.94 1.58 11.75
N GLU A 113 -9.66 1.30 11.87
CA GLU A 113 -8.63 1.67 10.88
C GLU A 113 -8.88 0.99 9.52
N ILE A 114 -9.14 -0.32 9.55
CA ILE A 114 -9.44 -1.08 8.32
C ILE A 114 -10.73 -0.56 7.68
N LEU A 115 -11.77 -0.34 8.47
CA LEU A 115 -13.03 0.19 7.97
C LEU A 115 -12.86 1.58 7.36
N ALA A 116 -12.13 2.48 8.02
CA ALA A 116 -11.85 3.82 7.50
C ALA A 116 -11.14 3.75 6.14
N ASN A 117 -10.12 2.91 6.02
CA ASN A 117 -9.40 2.69 4.76
C ASN A 117 -10.31 2.14 3.66
N LEU A 118 -11.15 1.15 3.97
CA LEU A 118 -12.10 0.58 3.01
C LEU A 118 -13.15 1.61 2.56
N LEU A 119 -13.64 2.44 3.47
CA LEU A 119 -14.58 3.51 3.15
C LEU A 119 -13.97 4.57 2.23
N VAL A 120 -12.71 4.99 2.50
CA VAL A 120 -11.98 5.91 1.62
C VAL A 120 -11.81 5.30 0.23
N LEU A 121 -11.36 4.06 0.14
CA LEU A 121 -11.22 3.35 -1.15
C LEU A 121 -12.56 3.21 -1.87
N SER A 122 -13.63 2.88 -1.17
CA SER A 122 -14.99 2.82 -1.75
C SER A 122 -15.43 4.17 -2.30
N ARG A 123 -15.18 5.25 -1.56
CA ARG A 123 -15.49 6.63 -2.00
C ARG A 123 -14.69 7.03 -3.24
N VAL A 124 -13.39 6.72 -3.27
CA VAL A 124 -12.52 6.95 -4.44
C VAL A 124 -13.04 6.17 -5.65
N ARG A 125 -13.36 4.88 -5.49
CA ARG A 125 -13.94 4.05 -6.58
C ARG A 125 -15.25 4.63 -7.12
N LYS A 126 -16.17 5.05 -6.22
CA LYS A 126 -17.44 5.70 -6.63
C LYS A 126 -17.18 6.98 -7.39
N ARG A 127 -16.17 7.77 -6.97
CA ARG A 127 -15.78 9.02 -7.66
C ARG A 127 -15.24 8.74 -9.06
N ILE A 128 -14.33 7.74 -9.18
CA ILE A 128 -13.75 7.34 -10.48
C ILE A 128 -14.85 6.86 -11.43
N LYS A 129 -15.81 6.05 -10.97
CA LYS A 129 -16.93 5.58 -11.80
C LYS A 129 -17.86 6.70 -12.31
N LYS A 130 -17.89 7.84 -11.64
CA LYS A 130 -18.68 9.01 -12.13
C LYS A 130 -18.04 9.71 -13.32
N PHE A 131 -16.74 9.55 -13.57
CA PHE A 131 -16.10 10.12 -14.74
C PHE A 131 -16.52 9.35 -15.98
N LYS A 132 -17.23 10.04 -16.88
CA LYS A 132 -17.56 9.50 -18.20
C LYS A 132 -16.30 9.39 -19.05
N LYS A 133 -16.25 8.42 -19.91
CA LYS A 133 -15.24 8.23 -20.95
C LYS A 133 -15.92 7.84 -22.25
N ASP A 134 -15.20 8.01 -23.34
CA ASP A 134 -15.65 7.50 -24.62
C ASP A 134 -15.68 5.97 -24.61
N LYS A 135 -16.75 5.40 -25.13
CA LYS A 135 -16.90 3.96 -25.28
C LYS A 135 -15.86 3.47 -26.28
N LYS A 136 -15.23 2.33 -25.95
CA LYS A 136 -14.35 1.62 -26.88
C LYS A 136 -15.13 0.51 -27.57
N ILE A 137 -14.86 0.33 -28.85
CA ILE A 137 -15.49 -0.72 -29.65
C ILE A 137 -14.40 -1.73 -29.99
N PHE A 138 -14.58 -2.98 -29.62
CA PHE A 138 -13.62 -4.05 -29.82
C PHE A 138 -14.07 -4.97 -30.97
N ASP A 139 -13.20 -5.15 -31.94
CA ASP A 139 -13.40 -6.10 -33.03
C ASP A 139 -12.66 -7.44 -32.82
N ASN A 140 -11.90 -7.54 -31.74
CA ASN A 140 -11.08 -8.70 -31.37
C ASN A 140 -10.08 -9.18 -32.47
N TYR A 141 -9.88 -8.40 -33.53
CA TYR A 141 -8.98 -8.77 -34.63
C TYR A 141 -7.53 -8.91 -34.13
N LEU A 142 -7.03 -7.87 -33.46
CA LEU A 142 -5.66 -7.85 -32.98
C LEU A 142 -5.45 -8.91 -31.86
N THR A 143 -6.43 -9.11 -31.01
CA THR A 143 -6.42 -10.14 -29.96
C THR A 143 -6.32 -11.55 -30.57
N LYS A 144 -7.13 -11.85 -31.57
CA LYS A 144 -7.05 -13.14 -32.29
C LYS A 144 -5.69 -13.34 -32.97
N LYS A 145 -5.16 -12.32 -33.63
CA LYS A 145 -3.84 -12.36 -34.27
C LYS A 145 -2.73 -12.62 -33.26
N ILE A 146 -2.80 -11.99 -32.08
CA ILE A 146 -1.86 -12.20 -30.98
C ILE A 146 -1.97 -13.63 -30.45
N ILE A 147 -3.19 -14.12 -30.16
CA ILE A 147 -3.42 -15.48 -29.63
C ILE A 147 -2.83 -16.53 -30.56
N ASN A 148 -2.98 -16.36 -31.87
CA ASN A 148 -2.41 -17.28 -32.85
C ASN A 148 -0.88 -17.33 -32.89
N ASN A 149 -0.23 -16.27 -32.39
CA ASN A 149 1.23 -16.22 -32.27
C ASN A 149 1.76 -16.88 -30.98
N PHE A 150 0.86 -17.28 -30.07
CA PHE A 150 1.24 -18.01 -28.87
C PHE A 150 1.30 -19.51 -29.13
N ASN A 151 2.31 -20.15 -28.55
CA ASN A 151 2.45 -21.61 -28.56
C ASN A 151 1.53 -22.33 -27.56
N PHE A 152 0.60 -21.62 -26.90
CA PHE A 152 -0.30 -22.17 -25.90
C PHE A 152 -1.71 -21.59 -26.00
N LYS A 153 -2.70 -22.37 -25.54
CA LYS A 153 -4.09 -21.93 -25.48
C LYS A 153 -4.37 -21.20 -24.17
N LEU A 154 -5.21 -20.17 -24.23
CA LEU A 154 -5.70 -19.50 -23.04
C LEU A 154 -6.55 -20.46 -22.20
N THR A 155 -6.44 -20.34 -20.88
CA THR A 155 -7.32 -21.07 -19.95
C THR A 155 -8.72 -20.46 -19.95
N LYS A 156 -9.72 -21.23 -19.52
CA LYS A 156 -11.11 -20.74 -19.39
C LYS A 156 -11.18 -19.48 -18.53
N ASN A 157 -10.51 -19.48 -17.37
CA ASN A 157 -10.48 -18.33 -16.46
C ASN A 157 -9.85 -17.08 -17.10
N GLN A 158 -8.77 -17.24 -17.90
CA GLN A 158 -8.17 -16.11 -18.62
C GLN A 158 -9.14 -15.52 -19.64
N ILE A 159 -9.89 -16.34 -20.35
CA ILE A 159 -10.90 -15.88 -21.31
C ILE A 159 -12.03 -15.14 -20.60
N GLU A 160 -12.54 -15.67 -19.50
CA GLU A 160 -13.58 -15.03 -18.69
C GLU A 160 -13.14 -13.67 -18.17
N ILE A 161 -11.92 -13.58 -17.61
CA ILE A 161 -11.34 -12.32 -17.10
C ILE A 161 -11.15 -11.28 -18.22
N ILE A 162 -10.68 -11.71 -19.40
CA ILE A 162 -10.55 -10.82 -20.56
C ILE A 162 -11.92 -10.27 -20.98
N ASN A 163 -12.95 -11.11 -20.99
CA ASN A 163 -14.32 -10.69 -21.32
C ASN A 163 -14.85 -9.68 -20.30
N GLU A 164 -14.62 -9.89 -19.00
CA GLU A 164 -14.99 -8.93 -17.96
C GLU A 164 -14.28 -7.59 -18.13
N ILE A 165 -12.96 -7.62 -18.42
CA ILE A 165 -12.17 -6.41 -18.68
C ILE A 165 -12.70 -5.66 -19.91
N ASN A 166 -13.05 -6.40 -20.96
CA ASN A 166 -13.60 -5.81 -22.18
C ASN A 166 -14.95 -5.12 -21.90
N ILE A 167 -15.86 -5.77 -21.15
CA ILE A 167 -17.14 -5.16 -20.75
C ILE A 167 -16.90 -3.85 -19.98
N ASP A 168 -15.95 -3.83 -19.04
CA ASP A 168 -15.60 -2.61 -18.31
C ASP A 168 -15.01 -1.53 -19.23
N LEU A 169 -14.18 -1.92 -20.19
CA LEU A 169 -13.55 -1.00 -21.14
C LEU A 169 -14.53 -0.44 -22.16
N GLU A 170 -15.52 -1.22 -22.59
CA GLU A 170 -16.62 -0.80 -23.47
C GLU A 170 -17.65 0.07 -22.75
N SER A 171 -17.73 -0.02 -21.41
CA SER A 171 -18.63 0.79 -20.62
C SER A 171 -18.31 2.29 -20.74
N GLY A 172 -19.30 3.16 -20.56
CA GLY A 172 -19.11 4.62 -20.51
C GLY A 172 -18.40 5.12 -19.23
N CYS A 173 -17.94 4.23 -18.35
CA CYS A 173 -17.30 4.57 -17.07
C CYS A 173 -15.81 4.22 -17.07
N LYS A 174 -15.01 4.95 -16.30
CA LYS A 174 -13.59 4.58 -16.12
C LYS A 174 -13.49 3.25 -15.36
N MET A 175 -12.69 2.33 -15.88
CA MET A 175 -12.38 1.06 -15.23
C MET A 175 -11.34 1.28 -14.12
N PHE A 176 -11.58 0.62 -12.98
CA PHE A 176 -10.60 0.49 -11.90
C PHE A 176 -10.71 -0.95 -11.38
N ARG A 177 -9.86 -1.82 -11.89
CA ARG A 177 -9.90 -3.27 -11.64
C ARG A 177 -8.57 -3.79 -11.14
N LEU A 178 -8.59 -4.62 -10.12
CA LEU A 178 -7.43 -5.39 -9.65
C LEU A 178 -7.48 -6.78 -10.30
N LEU A 179 -6.40 -7.15 -11.00
CA LEU A 179 -6.17 -8.51 -11.49
C LEU A 179 -5.23 -9.24 -10.53
N GLN A 180 -5.78 -10.18 -9.77
CA GLN A 180 -5.04 -10.99 -8.81
C GLN A 180 -4.89 -12.43 -9.29
N GLY A 181 -3.78 -13.06 -8.97
CA GLY A 181 -3.48 -14.45 -9.28
C GLY A 181 -2.06 -14.80 -8.91
N ASP A 182 -1.74 -16.09 -8.88
CA ASP A 182 -0.41 -16.60 -8.52
C ASP A 182 0.67 -16.22 -9.53
N VAL A 183 1.93 -16.37 -9.14
CA VAL A 183 3.08 -16.21 -10.04
C VAL A 183 2.96 -17.28 -11.12
N GLY A 184 3.13 -16.87 -12.39
CA GLY A 184 2.98 -17.79 -13.53
C GLY A 184 1.54 -18.02 -14.03
N SER A 185 0.51 -17.45 -13.40
CA SER A 185 -0.90 -17.61 -13.83
C SER A 185 -1.25 -16.89 -15.15
N GLY A 186 -0.30 -16.19 -15.76
CA GLY A 186 -0.49 -15.52 -17.03
C GLY A 186 -1.14 -14.13 -16.94
N LYS A 187 -1.06 -13.44 -15.81
CA LYS A 187 -1.58 -12.06 -15.67
C LYS A 187 -1.09 -11.10 -16.75
N THR A 188 0.19 -11.23 -17.13
CA THR A 188 0.79 -10.37 -18.16
C THR A 188 0.15 -10.55 -19.52
N ILE A 189 -0.21 -11.78 -19.91
CA ILE A 189 -0.87 -12.03 -21.19
C ILE A 189 -2.28 -11.43 -21.21
N VAL A 190 -3.03 -11.56 -20.12
CA VAL A 190 -4.35 -10.91 -19.99
C VAL A 190 -4.22 -9.39 -20.15
N SER A 191 -3.21 -8.78 -19.54
CA SER A 191 -2.94 -7.35 -19.68
C SER A 191 -2.61 -6.95 -21.13
N PHE A 192 -1.84 -7.77 -21.84
CA PHE A 192 -1.49 -7.49 -23.24
C PHE A 192 -2.66 -7.66 -24.19
N LEU A 193 -3.53 -8.63 -23.94
CA LEU A 193 -4.76 -8.82 -24.76
C LEU A 193 -5.75 -7.66 -24.52
N ALA A 194 -5.88 -7.19 -23.28
CA ALA A 194 -6.65 -5.99 -22.98
C ALA A 194 -6.05 -4.75 -23.67
N ALA A 195 -4.71 -4.61 -23.62
CA ALA A 195 -3.99 -3.53 -24.31
C ALA A 195 -4.22 -3.59 -25.83
N ALA A 196 -4.18 -4.77 -26.43
CA ALA A 196 -4.44 -4.96 -27.86
C ALA A 196 -5.82 -4.44 -28.29
N ASN A 197 -6.87 -4.72 -27.52
CA ASN A 197 -8.22 -4.22 -27.80
C ASN A 197 -8.30 -2.69 -27.68
N VAL A 198 -7.63 -2.11 -26.69
CA VAL A 198 -7.57 -0.65 -26.50
C VAL A 198 -6.81 0.02 -27.66
N ILE A 199 -5.68 -0.54 -28.08
CA ILE A 199 -4.88 -0.04 -29.22
C ILE A 199 -5.69 -0.12 -30.53
N ARG A 200 -6.40 -1.21 -30.75
CA ARG A 200 -7.24 -1.39 -31.92
C ARG A 200 -8.36 -0.34 -31.98
N SER A 201 -8.83 0.12 -30.83
CA SER A 201 -9.79 1.23 -30.72
C SER A 201 -9.14 2.61 -30.86
N LYS A 202 -7.91 2.70 -31.39
CA LYS A 202 -7.12 3.93 -31.62
C LYS A 202 -6.76 4.70 -30.33
N TRP A 203 -6.68 4.03 -29.21
CA TRP A 203 -6.20 4.59 -27.96
C TRP A 203 -4.78 4.13 -27.66
N GLN A 204 -4.04 4.95 -26.93
CA GLN A 204 -2.71 4.61 -26.44
C GLN A 204 -2.80 3.85 -25.11
N VAL A 205 -1.82 3.00 -24.86
CA VAL A 205 -1.70 2.21 -23.62
C VAL A 205 -0.35 2.49 -22.98
N ALA A 206 -0.36 2.63 -21.66
CA ALA A 206 0.85 2.68 -20.83
C ALA A 206 0.86 1.51 -19.85
N LEU A 207 1.97 0.77 -19.78
CA LEU A 207 2.20 -0.29 -18.80
C LEU A 207 3.37 0.10 -17.91
N MET A 208 3.06 0.32 -16.64
CA MET A 208 4.07 0.67 -15.64
C MET A 208 4.47 -0.55 -14.83
N ALA A 209 5.76 -0.76 -14.65
CA ALA A 209 6.32 -1.76 -13.75
C ALA A 209 7.15 -1.09 -12.64
N PRO A 210 7.23 -1.67 -11.43
CA PRO A 210 7.91 -1.06 -10.29
C PRO A 210 9.44 -0.97 -10.45
N THR A 211 10.04 -1.84 -11.25
CA THR A 211 11.50 -1.88 -11.48
C THR A 211 11.84 -1.88 -12.97
N GLU A 212 13.05 -1.40 -13.31
CA GLU A 212 13.53 -1.41 -14.68
C GLU A 212 13.66 -2.82 -15.26
N ILE A 213 14.04 -3.79 -14.44
CA ILE A 213 14.20 -5.19 -14.85
C ILE A 213 12.83 -5.75 -15.29
N LEU A 214 11.81 -5.55 -14.48
CA LEU A 214 10.45 -6.00 -14.81
C LEU A 214 9.88 -5.25 -16.02
N ALA A 215 10.10 -3.93 -16.09
CA ALA A 215 9.69 -3.14 -17.25
C ALA A 215 10.35 -3.65 -18.53
N LYS A 216 11.64 -3.99 -18.48
CA LYS A 216 12.39 -4.55 -19.62
C LYS A 216 11.86 -5.93 -20.02
N GLN A 217 11.59 -6.81 -19.04
CA GLN A 217 10.98 -8.13 -19.32
C GLN A 217 9.62 -7.99 -20.01
N HIS A 218 8.78 -7.06 -19.53
CA HIS A 218 7.49 -6.80 -20.19
C HIS A 218 7.66 -6.21 -21.59
N TYR A 219 8.62 -5.32 -21.78
CA TYR A 219 8.92 -4.75 -23.10
C TYR A 219 9.36 -5.83 -24.09
N ASP A 220 10.33 -6.67 -23.71
CA ASP A 220 10.85 -7.72 -24.56
C ASP A 220 9.78 -8.77 -24.91
N LEU A 221 8.91 -9.09 -23.95
CA LEU A 221 7.77 -9.96 -24.17
C LEU A 221 6.75 -9.30 -25.12
N ALA A 222 6.43 -8.03 -24.91
CA ALA A 222 5.52 -7.28 -25.77
C ALA A 222 6.06 -7.21 -27.22
N MET A 223 7.34 -6.95 -27.41
CA MET A 223 7.99 -6.95 -28.73
C MET A 223 7.84 -8.29 -29.46
N LYS A 224 7.95 -9.41 -28.73
CA LYS A 224 7.73 -10.75 -29.30
C LYS A 224 6.26 -10.97 -29.70
N ILE A 225 5.35 -10.60 -28.82
CA ILE A 225 3.92 -10.85 -28.95
C ILE A 225 3.31 -10.03 -30.09
N PHE A 226 3.70 -8.77 -30.19
CA PHE A 226 3.17 -7.83 -31.17
C PHE A 226 4.00 -7.78 -32.48
N LYS A 227 5.01 -8.66 -32.63
CA LYS A 227 5.96 -8.65 -33.78
C LYS A 227 5.28 -8.63 -35.15
N SER A 228 4.14 -9.32 -35.29
CA SER A 228 3.41 -9.42 -36.57
C SER A 228 2.28 -8.38 -36.69
N THR A 229 2.32 -7.32 -35.91
CA THR A 229 1.29 -6.29 -35.88
C THR A 229 1.86 -4.91 -36.16
N ASP A 230 1.01 -3.94 -36.50
CA ASP A 230 1.40 -2.55 -36.74
C ASP A 230 1.53 -1.72 -35.46
N VAL A 231 1.67 -2.38 -34.30
CA VAL A 231 1.74 -1.72 -33.00
C VAL A 231 3.12 -1.19 -32.73
N THR A 232 3.25 0.11 -32.58
CA THR A 232 4.52 0.76 -32.19
C THR A 232 4.66 0.75 -30.68
N ILE A 233 5.67 0.03 -30.17
CA ILE A 233 5.99 -0.10 -28.76
C ILE A 233 7.25 0.68 -28.44
N LYS A 234 7.25 1.44 -27.33
CA LYS A 234 8.43 2.14 -26.82
C LYS A 234 8.66 1.84 -25.35
N PHE A 235 9.91 1.99 -24.92
CA PHE A 235 10.38 1.74 -23.59
C PHE A 235 10.88 3.03 -22.96
N LEU A 236 10.51 3.32 -21.70
CA LEU A 236 10.91 4.54 -21.01
C LEU A 236 11.20 4.27 -19.53
N THR A 237 12.40 4.64 -19.07
CA THR A 237 12.82 4.54 -17.68
C THR A 237 13.46 5.83 -17.18
N GLY A 238 13.79 5.87 -15.89
CA GLY A 238 14.52 7.00 -15.31
C GLY A 238 15.87 7.25 -15.96
N LYS A 239 16.53 6.18 -16.46
CA LYS A 239 17.85 6.22 -17.11
C LYS A 239 17.83 6.61 -18.60
N SER A 240 16.65 6.65 -19.22
CA SER A 240 16.54 7.08 -20.62
C SER A 240 17.09 8.49 -20.78
N ASP A 241 17.84 8.73 -21.87
CA ASP A 241 18.42 10.03 -22.15
C ASP A 241 17.35 11.11 -22.35
N HIS A 242 17.70 12.36 -22.04
CA HIS A 242 16.77 13.48 -22.12
C HIS A 242 16.24 13.71 -23.56
N LYS A 243 17.11 13.49 -24.57
CA LYS A 243 16.72 13.57 -25.99
C LYS A 243 15.70 12.49 -26.35
N GLU A 244 15.93 11.26 -25.88
CA GLU A 244 15.02 10.12 -26.10
C GLU A 244 13.67 10.37 -25.42
N LYS A 245 13.66 10.86 -24.17
CA LYS A 245 12.41 11.22 -23.44
C LYS A 245 11.59 12.24 -24.22
N LYS A 246 12.25 13.30 -24.73
CA LYS A 246 11.58 14.34 -25.50
C LYS A 246 10.99 13.79 -26.80
N LEU A 247 11.74 12.96 -27.52
CA LEU A 247 11.28 12.32 -28.75
C LEU A 247 10.09 11.37 -28.51
N ILE A 248 10.12 10.59 -27.42
CA ILE A 248 9.00 9.72 -27.01
C ILE A 248 7.77 10.57 -26.71
N GLN A 249 7.91 11.67 -25.97
CA GLN A 249 6.79 12.58 -25.66
C GLN A 249 6.18 13.20 -26.92
N GLU A 250 7.00 13.64 -27.86
CA GLU A 250 6.52 14.17 -29.15
C GLU A 250 5.77 13.10 -29.96
N ASN A 251 6.32 11.89 -30.03
CA ASN A 251 5.69 10.79 -30.74
C ASN A 251 4.39 10.30 -30.07
N LEU A 252 4.29 10.39 -28.75
CA LEU A 252 3.04 10.13 -28.01
C LEU A 252 1.97 11.19 -28.35
N LYS A 253 2.34 12.47 -28.34
CA LYS A 253 1.42 13.56 -28.69
C LYS A 253 0.88 13.42 -30.13
N ASN A 254 1.73 12.95 -31.03
CA ASN A 254 1.39 12.74 -32.43
C ASN A 254 0.70 11.39 -32.73
N GLY A 255 0.41 10.58 -31.69
CA GLY A 255 -0.24 9.27 -31.86
C GLY A 255 0.61 8.20 -32.53
N LYS A 256 1.92 8.42 -32.70
CA LYS A 256 2.85 7.48 -33.36
C LYS A 256 3.25 6.30 -32.47
N ILE A 257 3.06 6.41 -31.17
CA ILE A 257 3.33 5.33 -30.21
C ILE A 257 1.98 4.82 -29.70
N ASN A 258 1.75 3.52 -29.85
CA ASN A 258 0.52 2.86 -29.38
C ASN A 258 0.66 2.30 -27.98
N PHE A 259 1.85 1.78 -27.63
CA PHE A 259 2.11 1.11 -26.38
C PHE A 259 3.42 1.60 -25.76
N LEU A 260 3.34 2.20 -24.59
CA LEU A 260 4.50 2.65 -23.83
C LEU A 260 4.68 1.77 -22.60
N ILE A 261 5.88 1.23 -22.41
CA ILE A 261 6.23 0.38 -21.27
C ILE A 261 7.38 1.02 -20.51
N GLY A 262 7.29 1.10 -19.18
CA GLY A 262 8.36 1.70 -18.39
C GLY A 262 8.15 1.65 -16.90
N THR A 263 8.88 2.49 -16.19
CA THR A 263 8.81 2.65 -14.74
C THR A 263 8.03 3.93 -14.37
N HIS A 264 8.15 4.41 -13.12
CA HIS A 264 7.57 5.70 -12.69
C HIS A 264 7.96 6.91 -13.58
N ALA A 265 8.95 6.78 -14.45
CA ALA A 265 9.31 7.81 -15.43
C ALA A 265 8.22 8.06 -16.51
N LEU A 266 7.16 7.29 -16.50
CA LEU A 266 5.99 7.47 -17.38
C LEU A 266 5.12 8.67 -17.00
N PHE A 267 5.28 9.22 -15.77
CA PHE A 267 4.52 10.33 -15.19
C PHE A 267 5.32 11.62 -15.10
#